data_022484bb4b52465560067a4b41ccc1ea
#
_entry.id   022484bb4b52465560067a4b41ccc1ea
#
_cell.length_a   1.000
_cell.length_b   1.000
_cell.length_c   1.000
_cell.angle_alpha   90.00
_cell.angle_beta   90.00
_cell.angle_gamma   90.00
#
_symmetry.space_group_name_H-M   'P 1'
#
loop_
_entity.id
_entity.type
_entity.pdbx_description
1 polymer ?
#
loop_
_entity_poly.entity_id
_entity_poly.type
_entity_poly.pdbx_seq_one_letter_code
_entity_poly.pdbx_strand_id
1 'polypeptide(L)'
;MIEKGKEIVRAPYLKAGDRVALVSPAYWVPEDAITQAADVLRSWGLQPVIGPHTTSLNVDAFSGTADERAADLLWALEDDTIKAIFCSRGGYGSMHLLNRIPLEIFRQHPKWLIGHGDITMLLYVVVTTGTLCVHGPMGFQIASQQEPTTTITRNLLMGILPQYIIPSNPYNRCGHAEGILVGGKLSSYAVISGSKFQMPEDQDLILFIEEVEESLHTIDRLFYMLRLQNSFERIKGIIFGAFNHIRYDLQFGSVEQMLIAHLHDIEIPVCCGFPVGSNSCIPLIEGAPCSLTVTSENSVLTFNIEGTQQACHIEKTETTLLK
;
A
#
# COMPACT_ATOMS: atom_id res chain seq x y z
N MET A 1 9.23 2.38 -16.88
CA MET A 1 8.94 3.80 -16.53
C MET A 1 7.66 4.22 -17.25
N ILE A 2 6.73 4.85 -16.56
CA ILE A 2 5.55 5.42 -17.22
C ILE A 2 6.04 6.60 -18.05
N GLU A 3 5.95 6.51 -19.39
CA GLU A 3 6.19 7.66 -20.25
C GLU A 3 4.99 8.60 -20.19
N LYS A 4 5.22 9.90 -20.37
CA LYS A 4 4.16 10.92 -20.38
C LYS A 4 3.06 10.51 -21.37
N GLY A 5 1.81 10.38 -20.88
CA GLY A 5 0.67 9.94 -21.69
C GLY A 5 0.48 8.43 -21.79
N LYS A 6 1.25 7.63 -21.07
CA LYS A 6 0.99 6.18 -20.99
C LYS A 6 -0.32 5.93 -20.21
N GLU A 7 -1.24 5.22 -20.82
CA GLU A 7 -2.50 4.82 -20.22
C GLU A 7 -2.28 4.02 -18.92
N ILE A 8 -3.04 4.37 -17.88
CA ILE A 8 -3.05 3.62 -16.63
C ILE A 8 -3.72 2.26 -16.88
N VAL A 9 -3.05 1.20 -16.47
CA VAL A 9 -3.53 -0.18 -16.61
C VAL A 9 -4.11 -0.65 -15.28
N ARG A 10 -5.34 -1.11 -15.31
CA ARG A 10 -6.03 -1.71 -14.18
C ARG A 10 -6.38 -3.17 -14.48
N ALA A 11 -6.15 -4.05 -13.52
CA ALA A 11 -6.67 -5.41 -13.59
C ALA A 11 -8.22 -5.40 -13.63
N PRO A 12 -8.87 -6.37 -14.27
CA PRO A 12 -10.31 -6.55 -14.17
C PRO A 12 -10.75 -6.68 -12.71
N TYR A 13 -11.93 -6.16 -12.39
CA TYR A 13 -12.53 -6.38 -11.07
C TYR A 13 -12.88 -7.84 -10.87
N LEU A 14 -12.72 -8.32 -9.63
CA LEU A 14 -13.00 -9.69 -9.26
C LEU A 14 -14.50 -9.97 -9.26
N LYS A 15 -14.84 -11.20 -9.60
CA LYS A 15 -16.20 -11.75 -9.53
C LYS A 15 -16.17 -13.14 -8.88
N ALA A 16 -17.31 -13.61 -8.44
CA ALA A 16 -17.42 -14.96 -7.88
C ALA A 16 -16.90 -16.02 -8.87
N GLY A 17 -16.11 -16.96 -8.34
CA GLY A 17 -15.43 -18.01 -9.10
C GLY A 17 -14.03 -17.64 -9.59
N ASP A 18 -13.59 -16.38 -9.49
CA ASP A 18 -12.23 -15.99 -9.89
C ASP A 18 -11.17 -16.65 -9.00
N ARG A 19 -10.09 -17.12 -9.63
CA ARG A 19 -8.92 -17.64 -8.92
C ARG A 19 -8.02 -16.51 -8.44
N VAL A 20 -7.53 -16.64 -7.21
CA VAL A 20 -6.63 -15.68 -6.58
C VAL A 20 -5.46 -16.41 -5.94
N ALA A 21 -4.23 -15.91 -6.15
CA ALA A 21 -3.04 -16.53 -5.60
C ALA A 21 -2.72 -15.97 -4.20
N LEU A 22 -2.23 -16.83 -3.32
CA LEU A 22 -1.54 -16.49 -2.09
C LEU A 22 -0.06 -16.82 -2.28
N VAL A 23 0.83 -15.81 -2.20
CA VAL A 23 2.28 -15.95 -2.36
C VAL A 23 3.03 -15.19 -1.25
N SER A 24 4.23 -15.64 -0.91
CA SER A 24 5.06 -15.00 0.14
C SER A 24 6.33 -14.38 -0.45
N PRO A 25 6.29 -13.14 -0.97
CA PRO A 25 7.47 -12.52 -1.58
C PRO A 25 8.57 -12.13 -0.58
N ALA A 26 8.29 -12.18 0.72
CA ALA A 26 9.18 -11.76 1.80
C ALA A 26 9.33 -12.87 2.86
N TYR A 27 8.90 -12.61 4.11
CA TYR A 27 8.94 -13.63 5.16
C TYR A 27 7.89 -14.72 4.94
N TRP A 28 8.19 -15.93 5.47
CA TRP A 28 7.29 -17.06 5.49
C TRP A 28 6.10 -16.83 6.44
N VAL A 29 5.08 -17.60 6.26
CA VAL A 29 3.93 -17.67 7.16
C VAL A 29 3.63 -19.12 7.49
N PRO A 30 3.09 -19.42 8.69
CA PRO A 30 2.65 -20.76 9.03
C PRO A 30 1.44 -21.18 8.19
N GLU A 31 1.32 -22.47 7.95
CA GLU A 31 0.29 -23.03 7.07
C GLU A 31 -1.15 -22.77 7.55
N ASP A 32 -1.36 -22.72 8.86
CA ASP A 32 -2.67 -22.40 9.44
C ASP A 32 -3.10 -20.96 9.13
N ALA A 33 -2.18 -19.99 9.11
CA ALA A 33 -2.48 -18.62 8.74
C ALA A 33 -2.88 -18.51 7.26
N ILE A 34 -2.23 -19.28 6.38
CA ILE A 34 -2.61 -19.34 4.96
C ILE A 34 -3.95 -20.03 4.76
N THR A 35 -4.23 -21.08 5.53
CA THR A 35 -5.52 -21.76 5.50
C THR A 35 -6.65 -20.81 5.89
N GLN A 36 -6.48 -20.05 6.99
CA GLN A 36 -7.45 -19.03 7.41
C GLN A 36 -7.65 -17.94 6.36
N ALA A 37 -6.56 -17.46 5.75
CA ALA A 37 -6.64 -16.50 4.64
C ALA A 37 -7.45 -17.05 3.46
N ALA A 38 -7.18 -18.28 3.07
CA ALA A 38 -7.90 -18.95 2.00
C ALA A 38 -9.40 -19.12 2.33
N ASP A 39 -9.76 -19.38 3.59
CA ASP A 39 -11.16 -19.48 4.00
C ASP A 39 -11.89 -18.13 3.91
N VAL A 40 -11.23 -17.02 4.27
CA VAL A 40 -11.79 -15.69 4.06
C VAL A 40 -12.02 -15.42 2.57
N LEU A 41 -11.04 -15.70 1.71
CA LEU A 41 -11.18 -15.51 0.27
C LEU A 41 -12.29 -16.40 -0.34
N ARG A 42 -12.45 -17.63 0.15
CA ARG A 42 -13.59 -18.49 -0.24
C ARG A 42 -14.92 -17.89 0.20
N SER A 43 -14.98 -17.28 1.38
CA SER A 43 -16.21 -16.62 1.86
C SER A 43 -16.61 -15.42 0.97
N TRP A 44 -15.64 -14.84 0.24
CA TRP A 44 -15.91 -13.82 -0.78
C TRP A 44 -16.37 -14.41 -2.14
N GLY A 45 -16.46 -15.74 -2.24
CA GLY A 45 -16.80 -16.47 -3.46
C GLY A 45 -15.61 -16.69 -4.40
N LEU A 46 -14.38 -16.46 -3.95
CA LEU A 46 -13.16 -16.62 -4.74
C LEU A 46 -12.57 -18.03 -4.60
N GLN A 47 -11.67 -18.40 -5.50
CA GLN A 47 -10.96 -19.67 -5.51
C GLN A 47 -9.46 -19.44 -5.19
N PRO A 48 -9.05 -19.48 -3.92
CA PRO A 48 -7.64 -19.30 -3.56
C PRO A 48 -6.79 -20.48 -4.02
N VAL A 49 -5.61 -20.15 -4.56
CA VAL A 49 -4.53 -21.09 -4.89
C VAL A 49 -3.27 -20.63 -4.17
N ILE A 50 -2.52 -21.59 -3.64
CA ILE A 50 -1.35 -21.30 -2.81
C ILE A 50 -0.10 -21.54 -3.64
N GLY A 51 0.82 -20.55 -3.65
CA GLY A 51 2.11 -20.68 -4.32
C GLY A 51 2.96 -21.79 -3.68
N PRO A 52 3.74 -22.53 -4.48
CA PRO A 52 4.48 -23.70 -4.02
C PRO A 52 5.38 -23.44 -2.81
N HIS A 53 5.96 -22.24 -2.69
CA HIS A 53 6.91 -21.91 -1.62
C HIS A 53 6.31 -20.96 -0.56
N THR A 54 5.00 -20.72 -0.58
CA THR A 54 4.34 -19.73 0.30
C THR A 54 4.57 -20.01 1.80
N THR A 55 4.67 -21.27 2.21
CA THR A 55 4.91 -21.69 3.61
C THR A 55 6.29 -22.30 3.82
N SER A 56 7.20 -22.17 2.84
CA SER A 56 8.55 -22.76 2.91
C SER A 56 9.47 -21.91 3.80
N LEU A 57 9.65 -22.31 5.05
CA LEU A 57 10.58 -21.65 5.98
C LEU A 57 12.03 -21.98 5.63
N ASN A 58 12.85 -20.95 5.43
CA ASN A 58 14.32 -21.08 5.41
C ASN A 58 14.96 -20.55 6.70
N VAL A 59 16.28 -20.67 6.82
CA VAL A 59 17.05 -20.28 8.01
C VAL A 59 16.96 -18.77 8.36
N ASP A 60 16.67 -17.92 7.38
CA ASP A 60 16.58 -16.46 7.52
C ASP A 60 15.14 -15.96 7.68
N ALA A 61 14.21 -16.84 8.00
CA ALA A 61 12.77 -16.57 8.11
C ALA A 61 12.09 -16.15 6.79
N PHE A 62 12.75 -16.23 5.63
CA PHE A 62 12.12 -16.03 4.34
C PHE A 62 11.27 -17.23 3.93
N SER A 63 10.36 -17.00 2.99
CA SER A 63 9.59 -18.08 2.37
C SER A 63 10.40 -18.69 1.21
N GLY A 64 11.33 -19.55 1.55
CA GLY A 64 12.31 -20.08 0.59
C GLY A 64 13.39 -19.10 0.19
N THR A 65 14.13 -19.43 -0.87
CA THR A 65 15.15 -18.59 -1.49
C THR A 65 14.54 -17.41 -2.25
N ALA A 66 15.33 -16.41 -2.59
CA ALA A 66 14.84 -15.29 -3.42
C ALA A 66 14.37 -15.75 -4.82
N ASP A 67 14.98 -16.78 -5.37
CA ASP A 67 14.60 -17.33 -6.67
C ASP A 67 13.28 -18.09 -6.60
N GLU A 68 13.04 -18.88 -5.55
CA GLU A 68 11.77 -19.56 -5.30
C GLU A 68 10.63 -18.57 -5.08
N ARG A 69 10.84 -17.52 -4.27
CA ARG A 69 9.84 -16.46 -4.05
C ARG A 69 9.52 -15.68 -5.33
N ALA A 70 10.54 -15.42 -6.17
CA ALA A 70 10.35 -14.79 -7.46
C ALA A 70 9.59 -15.70 -8.42
N ALA A 71 9.90 -17.00 -8.44
CA ALA A 71 9.21 -18.00 -9.25
C ALA A 71 7.72 -18.11 -8.90
N ASP A 72 7.36 -18.09 -7.60
CA ASP A 72 5.96 -18.09 -7.16
C ASP A 72 5.21 -16.84 -7.63
N LEU A 73 5.84 -15.67 -7.55
CA LEU A 73 5.23 -14.43 -8.02
C LEU A 73 5.09 -14.40 -9.54
N LEU A 74 6.12 -14.85 -10.29
CA LEU A 74 6.08 -14.96 -11.74
C LEU A 74 5.00 -15.95 -12.19
N TRP A 75 4.94 -17.13 -11.58
CA TRP A 75 3.86 -18.08 -11.83
C TRP A 75 2.48 -17.45 -11.65
N ALA A 76 2.26 -16.74 -10.53
CA ALA A 76 0.99 -16.11 -10.29
C ALA A 76 0.67 -14.98 -11.29
N LEU A 77 1.68 -14.29 -11.81
CA LEU A 77 1.52 -13.25 -12.83
C LEU A 77 1.25 -13.86 -14.23
N GLU A 78 1.93 -14.93 -14.60
CA GLU A 78 1.83 -15.56 -15.94
C GLU A 78 0.57 -16.44 -16.11
N ASP A 79 0.03 -17.00 -15.03
CA ASP A 79 -1.20 -17.82 -15.10
C ASP A 79 -2.43 -16.91 -15.34
N ASP A 80 -2.93 -16.89 -16.58
CA ASP A 80 -4.08 -16.07 -16.97
C ASP A 80 -5.38 -16.41 -16.24
N THR A 81 -5.45 -17.53 -15.54
CA THR A 81 -6.62 -17.90 -14.72
C THR A 81 -6.61 -17.19 -13.37
N ILE A 82 -5.46 -16.73 -12.87
CA ILE A 82 -5.31 -15.95 -11.65
C ILE A 82 -5.64 -14.49 -11.93
N LYS A 83 -6.51 -13.88 -11.09
CA LYS A 83 -6.98 -12.49 -11.27
C LYS A 83 -6.44 -11.52 -10.22
N ALA A 84 -6.05 -12.03 -9.05
CA ALA A 84 -5.41 -11.25 -8.00
C ALA A 84 -4.33 -12.06 -7.28
N ILE A 85 -3.39 -11.35 -6.67
CA ILE A 85 -2.26 -11.90 -5.93
C ILE A 85 -2.24 -11.25 -4.56
N PHE A 86 -2.55 -12.01 -3.53
CA PHE A 86 -2.42 -11.59 -2.14
C PHE A 86 -1.05 -11.97 -1.63
N CYS A 87 -0.24 -10.98 -1.26
CA CYS A 87 1.00 -11.23 -0.54
C CYS A 87 0.66 -11.76 0.86
N SER A 88 1.24 -12.90 1.23
CA SER A 88 0.90 -13.57 2.49
C SER A 88 1.40 -12.77 3.68
N ARG A 89 2.60 -12.20 3.58
CA ARG A 89 3.25 -11.41 4.63
C ARG A 89 4.30 -10.46 4.03
N GLY A 90 4.54 -9.34 4.74
CA GLY A 90 5.71 -8.50 4.58
C GLY A 90 6.88 -8.97 5.45
N GLY A 91 7.36 -8.10 6.32
CA GLY A 91 8.54 -8.35 7.15
C GLY A 91 9.77 -7.78 6.47
N TYR A 92 10.50 -8.61 5.71
CA TYR A 92 11.69 -8.20 4.97
C TYR A 92 11.93 -9.12 3.77
N GLY A 93 12.53 -8.60 2.70
CA GLY A 93 13.10 -9.39 1.62
C GLY A 93 12.44 -9.27 0.26
N SER A 94 11.33 -8.55 0.11
CA SER A 94 10.69 -8.32 -1.19
C SER A 94 11.63 -7.59 -2.18
N MET A 95 12.51 -6.72 -1.67
CA MET A 95 13.50 -6.02 -2.49
C MET A 95 14.46 -6.96 -3.24
N HIS A 96 14.70 -8.17 -2.71
CA HIS A 96 15.58 -9.16 -3.35
C HIS A 96 15.00 -9.69 -4.67
N LEU A 97 13.68 -9.52 -4.89
CA LEU A 97 12.98 -9.99 -6.08
C LEU A 97 13.06 -8.99 -7.23
N LEU A 98 13.33 -7.71 -6.97
CA LEU A 98 13.22 -6.63 -7.95
C LEU A 98 14.14 -6.77 -9.17
N ASN A 99 15.28 -7.45 -9.02
CA ASN A 99 16.18 -7.77 -10.14
C ASN A 99 15.90 -9.12 -10.79
N ARG A 100 14.93 -9.89 -10.29
CA ARG A 100 14.57 -11.23 -10.77
C ARG A 100 13.26 -11.23 -11.56
N ILE A 101 12.49 -10.14 -11.46
CA ILE A 101 11.18 -10.01 -12.09
C ILE A 101 11.28 -8.99 -13.22
N PRO A 102 10.99 -9.37 -14.48
CA PRO A 102 10.86 -8.41 -15.56
C PRO A 102 9.70 -7.46 -15.29
N LEU A 103 9.96 -6.16 -15.18
CA LEU A 103 8.92 -5.19 -14.74
C LEU A 103 7.72 -5.13 -15.68
N GLU A 104 7.97 -5.31 -17.00
CA GLU A 104 6.90 -5.26 -18.01
C GLU A 104 5.82 -6.32 -17.79
N ILE A 105 6.12 -7.40 -17.05
CA ILE A 105 5.15 -8.47 -16.77
C ILE A 105 3.91 -7.94 -16.01
N PHE A 106 4.08 -6.95 -15.12
CA PHE A 106 2.97 -6.37 -14.39
C PHE A 106 1.98 -5.66 -15.32
N ARG A 107 2.48 -5.08 -16.41
CA ARG A 107 1.66 -4.41 -17.41
C ARG A 107 1.10 -5.37 -18.47
N GLN A 108 1.86 -6.39 -18.83
CA GLN A 108 1.45 -7.41 -19.81
C GLN A 108 0.39 -8.35 -19.23
N HIS A 109 0.49 -8.65 -17.93
CA HIS A 109 -0.43 -9.51 -17.19
C HIS A 109 -1.02 -8.76 -15.98
N PRO A 110 -1.86 -7.73 -16.19
CA PRO A 110 -2.34 -6.89 -15.10
C PRO A 110 -3.20 -7.67 -14.11
N LYS A 111 -2.78 -7.72 -12.88
CA LYS A 111 -3.47 -8.37 -11.75
C LYS A 111 -3.47 -7.46 -10.54
N TRP A 112 -4.49 -7.56 -9.72
CA TRP A 112 -4.48 -6.90 -8.42
C TRP A 112 -3.38 -7.53 -7.56
N LEU A 113 -2.30 -6.80 -7.29
CA LEU A 113 -1.29 -7.18 -6.30
C LEU A 113 -1.64 -6.47 -5.00
N ILE A 114 -1.82 -7.23 -3.91
CA ILE A 114 -2.28 -6.72 -2.61
C ILE A 114 -1.23 -7.01 -1.54
N GLY A 115 -0.87 -5.99 -0.76
CA GLY A 115 0.05 -6.11 0.37
C GLY A 115 0.37 -4.76 1.01
N HIS A 116 1.20 -4.77 2.06
CA HIS A 116 1.72 -3.57 2.72
C HIS A 116 3.05 -3.85 3.43
N GLY A 117 3.57 -2.88 4.19
CA GLY A 117 4.84 -3.02 4.89
C GLY A 117 6.01 -3.19 3.92
N ASP A 118 6.78 -4.28 4.03
CA ASP A 118 7.89 -4.57 3.10
C ASP A 118 7.44 -4.71 1.64
N ILE A 119 6.19 -5.12 1.41
CA ILE A 119 5.62 -5.23 0.06
C ILE A 119 5.49 -3.87 -0.62
N THR A 120 5.53 -2.76 0.10
CA THR A 120 5.62 -1.40 -0.45
C THR A 120 6.62 -1.30 -1.60
N MET A 121 7.76 -1.99 -1.52
CA MET A 121 8.77 -1.95 -2.59
C MET A 121 8.27 -2.58 -3.89
N LEU A 122 7.53 -3.68 -3.81
CA LEU A 122 6.90 -4.31 -4.99
C LEU A 122 5.76 -3.44 -5.53
N LEU A 123 4.88 -2.94 -4.64
CA LEU A 123 3.76 -2.06 -5.04
C LEU A 123 4.27 -0.81 -5.75
N TYR A 124 5.30 -0.17 -5.20
CA TYR A 124 5.93 0.99 -5.82
C TYR A 124 6.41 0.68 -7.25
N VAL A 125 7.11 -0.45 -7.42
CA VAL A 125 7.61 -0.88 -8.74
C VAL A 125 6.47 -1.17 -9.71
N VAL A 126 5.37 -1.80 -9.25
CA VAL A 126 4.16 -1.99 -10.07
C VAL A 126 3.61 -0.65 -10.55
N VAL A 127 3.51 0.34 -9.66
CA VAL A 127 3.05 1.69 -10.02
C VAL A 127 3.95 2.32 -11.08
N THR A 128 5.29 2.14 -11.00
CA THR A 128 6.20 2.69 -12.02
C THR A 128 6.00 2.11 -13.42
N THR A 129 5.31 0.97 -13.55
CA THR A 129 4.91 0.41 -14.86
C THR A 129 3.59 0.99 -15.39
N GLY A 130 2.92 1.83 -14.62
CA GLY A 130 1.58 2.35 -14.92
C GLY A 130 0.45 1.40 -14.57
N THR A 131 0.71 0.40 -13.75
CA THR A 131 -0.29 -0.59 -13.32
C THR A 131 -0.78 -0.27 -11.90
N LEU A 132 -2.09 -0.39 -11.68
CA LEU A 132 -2.69 -0.20 -10.36
C LEU A 132 -2.45 -1.42 -9.48
N CYS A 133 -2.22 -1.17 -8.19
CA CYS A 133 -2.11 -2.20 -7.16
C CYS A 133 -2.79 -1.72 -5.85
N VAL A 134 -2.80 -2.56 -4.82
CA VAL A 134 -3.51 -2.24 -3.58
C VAL A 134 -2.57 -2.35 -2.38
N HIS A 135 -2.32 -1.22 -1.72
CA HIS A 135 -1.85 -1.24 -0.34
C HIS A 135 -3.02 -1.69 0.54
N GLY A 136 -2.93 -2.86 1.14
CA GLY A 136 -4.07 -3.45 1.85
C GLY A 136 -3.70 -4.68 2.67
N PRO A 137 -4.66 -5.30 3.35
CA PRO A 137 -4.40 -6.40 4.28
C PRO A 137 -3.77 -7.60 3.58
N MET A 138 -2.71 -8.12 4.19
CA MET A 138 -1.99 -9.30 3.72
C MET A 138 -2.67 -10.59 4.16
N GLY A 139 -2.32 -11.71 3.50
CA GLY A 139 -2.92 -13.02 3.75
C GLY A 139 -2.95 -13.41 5.24
N PHE A 140 -1.83 -13.30 5.96
CA PHE A 140 -1.78 -13.68 7.38
C PHE A 140 -2.63 -12.79 8.30
N GLN A 141 -3.02 -11.60 7.86
CA GLN A 141 -3.79 -10.64 8.63
C GLN A 141 -5.28 -10.65 8.27
N ILE A 142 -5.63 -11.04 7.03
CA ILE A 142 -6.99 -10.85 6.51
C ILE A 142 -8.05 -11.53 7.37
N ALA A 143 -7.71 -12.66 7.98
CA ALA A 143 -8.61 -13.40 8.88
C ALA A 143 -8.80 -12.72 10.25
N SER A 144 -7.82 -11.92 10.69
CA SER A 144 -7.85 -11.20 11.96
C SER A 144 -8.23 -9.73 11.82
N GLN A 145 -8.33 -9.21 10.59
CA GLN A 145 -8.75 -7.84 10.37
C GLN A 145 -10.20 -7.65 10.81
N GLN A 146 -10.40 -6.57 11.56
CA GLN A 146 -11.75 -6.17 11.97
C GLN A 146 -12.48 -5.48 10.82
N GLU A 147 -13.82 -5.55 10.85
CA GLU A 147 -14.64 -4.68 10.04
C GLU A 147 -14.39 -3.21 10.43
N PRO A 148 -14.36 -2.26 9.48
CA PRO A 148 -14.83 -2.45 8.08
C PRO A 148 -13.73 -2.83 7.07
N THR A 149 -12.48 -3.02 7.47
CA THR A 149 -11.33 -3.22 6.55
C THR A 149 -11.55 -4.36 5.57
N THR A 150 -12.04 -5.50 6.04
CA THR A 150 -12.27 -6.70 5.22
C THR A 150 -13.33 -6.45 4.16
N THR A 151 -14.44 -5.82 4.55
CA THR A 151 -15.54 -5.46 3.63
C THR A 151 -15.09 -4.42 2.61
N ILE A 152 -14.34 -3.39 3.01
CA ILE A 152 -13.81 -2.37 2.09
C ILE A 152 -12.87 -3.02 1.07
N THR A 153 -11.96 -3.90 1.51
CA THR A 153 -11.02 -4.60 0.63
C THR A 153 -11.76 -5.43 -0.41
N ARG A 154 -12.72 -6.25 0.04
CA ARG A 154 -13.56 -7.04 -0.87
C ARG A 154 -14.29 -6.15 -1.88
N ASN A 155 -14.96 -5.10 -1.42
CA ASN A 155 -15.76 -4.20 -2.25
C ASN A 155 -14.88 -3.51 -3.30
N LEU A 156 -13.70 -2.98 -2.90
CA LEU A 156 -12.73 -2.37 -3.79
C LEU A 156 -12.34 -3.34 -4.93
N LEU A 157 -11.95 -4.56 -4.58
CA LEU A 157 -11.55 -5.57 -5.54
C LEU A 157 -12.69 -6.01 -6.47
N MET A 158 -13.94 -5.86 -6.02
CA MET A 158 -15.15 -6.13 -6.80
C MET A 158 -15.73 -4.90 -7.53
N GLY A 159 -15.01 -3.76 -7.54
CA GLY A 159 -15.34 -2.59 -8.35
C GLY A 159 -16.16 -1.51 -7.66
N ILE A 160 -16.31 -1.59 -6.33
CA ILE A 160 -16.93 -0.56 -5.51
C ILE A 160 -15.83 0.26 -4.84
N LEU A 161 -15.53 1.45 -5.38
CA LEU A 161 -14.45 2.27 -4.85
C LEU A 161 -14.82 2.95 -3.54
N PRO A 162 -13.92 2.93 -2.55
CA PRO A 162 -14.14 3.66 -1.31
C PRO A 162 -13.95 5.17 -1.51
N GLN A 163 -14.70 5.96 -0.75
CA GLN A 163 -14.39 7.34 -0.43
C GLN A 163 -14.10 7.42 1.06
N TYR A 164 -12.97 7.99 1.43
CA TYR A 164 -12.56 8.09 2.83
C TYR A 164 -12.83 9.49 3.35
N ILE A 165 -13.56 9.58 4.45
CA ILE A 165 -13.82 10.83 5.19
C ILE A 165 -13.25 10.65 6.59
N ILE A 166 -12.19 11.39 6.89
CA ILE A 166 -11.43 11.27 8.13
C ILE A 166 -11.65 12.54 8.95
N PRO A 167 -12.03 12.45 10.23
CA PRO A 167 -12.15 13.62 11.11
C PRO A 167 -10.89 14.48 11.13
N SER A 168 -11.04 15.76 11.35
CA SER A 168 -9.90 16.68 11.40
C SER A 168 -8.92 16.30 12.52
N ASN A 169 -7.64 16.53 12.27
CA ASN A 169 -6.53 16.35 13.21
C ASN A 169 -5.86 17.71 13.45
N PRO A 170 -5.40 18.00 14.67
CA PRO A 170 -4.74 19.29 14.99
C PRO A 170 -3.51 19.61 14.14
N TYR A 171 -2.88 18.59 13.56
CA TYR A 171 -1.71 18.74 12.70
C TYR A 171 -2.06 18.83 11.20
N ASN A 172 -3.34 18.81 10.85
CA ASN A 172 -3.77 18.94 9.46
C ASN A 172 -3.41 20.34 8.92
N ARG A 173 -3.10 20.37 7.64
CA ARG A 173 -2.98 21.61 6.86
C ARG A 173 -4.04 21.61 5.78
N CYS A 174 -4.96 22.58 5.85
CA CYS A 174 -6.06 22.71 4.90
C CYS A 174 -5.56 22.98 3.48
N GLY A 175 -6.29 22.48 2.50
CA GLY A 175 -6.02 22.64 1.09
C GLY A 175 -6.65 21.55 0.24
N HIS A 176 -6.41 21.64 -1.06
CA HIS A 176 -6.86 20.65 -2.05
C HIS A 176 -5.69 20.30 -2.97
N ALA A 177 -5.55 19.03 -3.29
CA ALA A 177 -4.57 18.54 -4.24
C ALA A 177 -5.11 17.35 -5.03
N GLU A 178 -4.63 17.23 -6.27
CA GLU A 178 -4.86 16.08 -7.12
C GLU A 178 -3.52 15.47 -7.54
N GLY A 179 -3.50 14.17 -7.75
CA GLY A 179 -2.28 13.45 -8.16
C GLY A 179 -2.47 11.94 -8.18
N ILE A 180 -1.39 11.25 -8.47
CA ILE A 180 -1.33 9.79 -8.39
C ILE A 180 -1.02 9.40 -6.95
N LEU A 181 -1.81 8.49 -6.37
CA LEU A 181 -1.55 8.00 -5.02
C LEU A 181 -0.37 7.04 -5.02
N VAL A 182 0.62 7.34 -4.18
CA VAL A 182 1.81 6.49 -3.97
C VAL A 182 2.20 6.52 -2.50
N GLY A 183 2.86 5.46 -2.01
CA GLY A 183 3.36 5.52 -0.64
C GLY A 183 3.61 4.17 0.00
N GLY A 184 3.21 4.04 1.27
CA GLY A 184 3.36 2.86 2.10
C GLY A 184 4.30 3.04 3.28
N LYS A 185 4.99 1.96 3.68
CA LYS A 185 5.96 2.00 4.76
C LYS A 185 7.12 2.94 4.42
N LEU A 186 7.33 3.98 5.24
CA LEU A 186 8.32 5.04 4.98
C LEU A 186 9.72 4.48 4.71
N SER A 187 10.18 3.53 5.53
CA SER A 187 11.49 2.92 5.39
C SER A 187 11.66 2.19 4.05
N SER A 188 10.62 1.54 3.55
CA SER A 188 10.61 0.90 2.23
C SER A 188 10.50 1.92 1.10
N TYR A 189 9.58 2.87 1.23
CA TYR A 189 9.35 3.90 0.20
C TYR A 189 10.57 4.78 -0.03
N ALA A 190 11.20 5.27 1.04
CA ALA A 190 12.36 6.16 0.96
C ALA A 190 13.56 5.49 0.28
N VAL A 191 13.75 4.18 0.49
CA VAL A 191 14.83 3.41 -0.14
C VAL A 191 14.56 3.19 -1.63
N ILE A 192 13.32 2.80 -2.01
CA ILE A 192 13.00 2.46 -3.40
C ILE A 192 12.87 3.71 -4.27
N SER A 193 12.33 4.81 -3.75
CA SER A 193 12.11 6.04 -4.50
C SER A 193 13.39 6.71 -4.99
N GLY A 194 14.52 6.50 -4.30
CA GLY A 194 15.85 6.98 -4.69
C GLY A 194 16.64 6.02 -5.57
N SER A 195 16.06 4.90 -5.98
CA SER A 195 16.73 3.85 -6.76
C SER A 195 16.50 4.02 -8.28
N LYS A 196 17.00 3.04 -9.07
CA LYS A 196 16.74 2.98 -10.52
C LYS A 196 15.26 2.79 -10.88
N PHE A 197 14.39 2.55 -9.93
CA PHE A 197 12.95 2.37 -10.11
C PHE A 197 12.15 3.67 -9.88
N GLN A 198 12.73 4.83 -10.12
CA GLN A 198 12.07 6.12 -9.91
C GLN A 198 10.77 6.26 -10.71
N MET A 199 9.79 6.90 -10.08
CA MET A 199 8.61 7.41 -10.79
C MET A 199 9.01 8.48 -11.82
N PRO A 200 8.30 8.60 -12.96
CA PRO A 200 8.53 9.68 -13.92
C PRO A 200 8.44 11.06 -13.24
N GLU A 201 9.32 12.00 -13.64
CA GLU A 201 9.43 13.32 -13.01
C GLU A 201 8.22 14.22 -13.27
N ASP A 202 7.43 13.94 -14.29
CA ASP A 202 6.34 14.76 -14.79
C ASP A 202 4.96 14.44 -14.18
N GLN A 203 4.92 13.63 -13.09
CA GLN A 203 3.67 13.27 -12.41
C GLN A 203 3.55 13.95 -11.06
N ASP A 204 2.41 14.59 -10.83
CA ASP A 204 1.99 15.08 -9.53
C ASP A 204 1.56 13.92 -8.65
N LEU A 205 2.01 13.90 -7.40
CA LEU A 205 1.82 12.78 -6.47
C LEU A 205 1.05 13.20 -5.23
N ILE A 206 0.19 12.32 -4.74
CA ILE A 206 -0.29 12.33 -3.35
C ILE A 206 0.47 11.23 -2.61
N LEU A 207 1.33 11.62 -1.67
CA LEU A 207 2.13 10.68 -0.89
C LEU A 207 1.39 10.27 0.38
N PHE A 208 1.23 8.96 0.61
CA PHE A 208 0.86 8.47 1.94
C PHE A 208 2.04 7.71 2.56
N ILE A 209 2.25 7.88 3.86
CA ILE A 209 3.30 7.16 4.61
C ILE A 209 2.80 6.67 5.95
N GLU A 210 3.23 5.49 6.32
CA GLU A 210 3.05 4.85 7.63
C GLU A 210 4.40 4.26 8.08
N GLU A 211 4.55 3.93 9.35
CA GLU A 211 5.74 3.23 9.84
C GLU A 211 5.45 2.43 11.11
N VAL A 212 6.23 1.37 11.34
CA VAL A 212 6.11 0.52 12.52
C VAL A 212 7.47 0.08 13.03
N GLU A 213 7.63 0.06 14.38
CA GLU A 213 8.81 -0.49 15.07
C GLU A 213 10.12 0.23 14.73
N GLU A 214 10.06 1.52 14.40
CA GLU A 214 11.25 2.34 14.11
C GLU A 214 11.57 3.31 15.26
N SER A 215 12.76 3.90 15.21
CA SER A 215 13.12 5.00 16.08
C SER A 215 12.77 6.34 15.44
N LEU A 216 12.52 7.35 16.28
CA LEU A 216 12.17 8.69 15.82
C LEU A 216 13.27 9.29 14.93
N HIS A 217 14.55 9.10 15.30
CA HIS A 217 15.68 9.59 14.48
C HIS A 217 15.78 8.87 13.12
N THR A 218 15.33 7.61 13.01
CA THR A 218 15.28 6.90 11.73
C THR A 218 14.20 7.48 10.84
N ILE A 219 13.01 7.73 11.40
CA ILE A 219 11.89 8.37 10.68
C ILE A 219 12.31 9.76 10.20
N ASP A 220 12.92 10.57 11.07
CA ASP A 220 13.47 11.88 10.74
C ASP A 220 14.43 11.82 9.54
N ARG A 221 15.42 10.93 9.61
CA ARG A 221 16.43 10.73 8.56
C ARG A 221 15.80 10.30 7.24
N LEU A 222 14.89 9.34 7.27
CA LEU A 222 14.24 8.82 6.06
C LEU A 222 13.36 9.88 5.40
N PHE A 223 12.62 10.64 6.19
CA PHE A 223 11.80 11.73 5.66
C PHE A 223 12.67 12.88 5.10
N TYR A 224 13.76 13.22 5.80
CA TYR A 224 14.74 14.19 5.30
C TYR A 224 15.44 13.71 4.02
N MET A 225 15.67 12.40 3.87
CA MET A 225 16.20 11.82 2.63
C MET A 225 15.29 12.11 1.44
N LEU A 226 13.95 12.04 1.62
CA LEU A 226 13.02 12.42 0.54
C LEU A 226 13.18 13.89 0.12
N ARG A 227 13.51 14.79 1.07
CA ARG A 227 13.85 16.20 0.73
C ARG A 227 15.11 16.27 -0.11
N LEU A 228 16.18 15.58 0.29
CA LEU A 228 17.46 15.56 -0.43
C LEU A 228 17.34 14.96 -1.84
N GLN A 229 16.35 14.12 -2.06
CA GLN A 229 16.02 13.55 -3.38
C GLN A 229 15.13 14.47 -4.24
N ASN A 230 14.80 15.66 -3.77
CA ASN A 230 13.85 16.59 -4.40
C ASN A 230 12.45 15.99 -4.63
N SER A 231 12.07 14.95 -3.86
CA SER A 231 10.79 14.26 -4.03
C SER A 231 9.59 15.21 -3.83
N PHE A 232 9.75 16.25 -2.99
CA PHE A 232 8.68 17.20 -2.68
C PHE A 232 8.32 18.16 -3.81
N GLU A 233 9.11 18.28 -4.85
CA GLU A 233 8.75 19.07 -6.04
C GLU A 233 7.49 18.53 -6.73
N ARG A 234 7.28 17.21 -6.64
CA ARG A 234 6.17 16.47 -7.25
C ARG A 234 5.05 16.13 -6.26
N ILE A 235 5.30 16.16 -4.99
CA ILE A 235 4.31 15.85 -3.96
C ILE A 235 3.41 17.06 -3.78
N LYS A 236 2.12 16.92 -4.13
CA LYS A 236 1.11 17.97 -4.04
C LYS A 236 0.22 17.85 -2.82
N GLY A 237 0.25 16.70 -2.13
CA GLY A 237 -0.45 16.47 -0.88
C GLY A 237 0.15 15.30 -0.13
N ILE A 238 0.01 15.30 1.20
CA ILE A 238 0.55 14.23 2.06
C ILE A 238 -0.54 13.69 2.97
N ILE A 239 -0.51 12.38 3.14
CA ILE A 239 -1.32 11.63 4.09
C ILE A 239 -0.38 10.92 5.06
N PHE A 240 -0.42 11.30 6.34
CA PHE A 240 0.26 10.59 7.42
C PHE A 240 -0.69 9.54 8.00
N GLY A 241 -0.34 8.28 7.82
CA GLY A 241 -1.00 7.12 8.39
C GLY A 241 -0.61 6.87 9.85
N ALA A 242 -0.65 5.61 10.25
CA ALA A 242 -0.27 5.21 11.58
C ALA A 242 1.25 5.08 11.74
N PHE A 243 1.76 5.56 12.86
CA PHE A 243 3.14 5.36 13.30
C PHE A 243 3.09 4.57 14.61
N ASN A 244 3.25 3.24 14.50
CA ASN A 244 3.04 2.32 15.62
C ASN A 244 4.36 1.86 16.24
N HIS A 245 4.38 1.67 17.57
CA HIS A 245 5.54 1.15 18.31
C HIS A 245 6.84 1.95 18.05
N ILE A 246 6.70 3.27 17.93
CA ILE A 246 7.84 4.16 17.68
C ILE A 246 8.65 4.35 18.95
N ARG A 247 9.98 4.19 18.87
CA ARG A 247 10.90 4.48 19.96
C ARG A 247 11.27 5.97 19.92
N TYR A 248 10.87 6.71 20.94
CA TYR A 248 11.14 8.14 21.07
C TYR A 248 12.54 8.36 21.65
N ASP A 249 13.51 8.57 20.79
CA ASP A 249 14.92 8.83 21.11
C ASP A 249 15.39 10.24 20.72
N LEU A 250 14.47 11.10 20.26
CA LEU A 250 14.62 12.53 20.05
C LEU A 250 13.61 13.32 20.86
N GLN A 251 13.91 14.60 21.14
CA GLN A 251 13.04 15.48 21.93
C GLN A 251 11.96 16.17 21.07
N PHE A 252 11.24 15.39 20.26
CA PHE A 252 10.02 15.84 19.61
C PHE A 252 8.80 15.38 20.43
N GLY A 253 7.76 16.21 20.46
CA GLY A 253 6.54 15.88 21.20
C GLY A 253 5.76 14.73 20.57
N SER A 254 5.73 14.62 19.23
CA SER A 254 5.13 13.51 18.48
C SER A 254 5.81 13.34 17.12
N VAL A 255 5.51 12.21 16.47
CA VAL A 255 5.96 11.95 15.08
C VAL A 255 5.40 13.01 14.14
N GLU A 256 4.12 13.35 14.28
CA GLU A 256 3.45 14.35 13.46
C GLU A 256 4.13 15.72 13.59
N GLN A 257 4.45 16.17 14.81
CA GLN A 257 5.17 17.42 15.03
C GLN A 257 6.50 17.46 14.28
N MET A 258 7.26 16.37 14.34
CA MET A 258 8.54 16.25 13.63
C MET A 258 8.33 16.31 12.11
N LEU A 259 7.40 15.53 11.57
CA LEU A 259 7.14 15.47 10.13
C LEU A 259 6.62 16.82 9.58
N ILE A 260 5.73 17.49 10.33
CA ILE A 260 5.23 18.82 9.94
C ILE A 260 6.35 19.88 9.98
N ALA A 261 7.31 19.77 10.92
CA ALA A 261 8.45 20.68 10.95
C ALA A 261 9.30 20.57 9.67
N HIS A 262 9.40 19.39 9.07
CA HIS A 262 10.06 19.21 7.76
C HIS A 262 9.30 19.85 6.59
N LEU A 263 8.05 20.19 6.76
CA LEU A 263 7.19 20.77 5.71
C LEU A 263 6.98 22.29 5.89
N HIS A 264 7.81 22.97 6.68
CA HIS A 264 7.62 24.39 7.03
C HIS A 264 7.70 25.35 5.82
N ASP A 265 8.45 24.96 4.80
CA ASP A 265 8.69 25.72 3.55
C ASP A 265 7.90 25.17 2.34
N ILE A 266 7.00 24.21 2.55
CA ILE A 266 6.23 23.53 1.51
C ILE A 266 4.74 23.74 1.78
N GLU A 267 4.04 24.42 0.87
CA GLU A 267 2.62 24.75 1.01
C GLU A 267 1.74 23.72 0.27
N ILE A 268 1.49 22.58 0.90
CA ILE A 268 0.61 21.53 0.40
C ILE A 268 -0.37 21.08 1.48
N PRO A 269 -1.55 20.55 1.12
CA PRO A 269 -2.46 19.93 2.09
C PRO A 269 -1.81 18.73 2.78
N VAL A 270 -2.05 18.62 4.09
CA VAL A 270 -1.57 17.50 4.90
C VAL A 270 -2.72 16.93 5.73
N CYS A 271 -2.97 15.64 5.59
CA CYS A 271 -3.92 14.87 6.39
C CYS A 271 -3.14 14.00 7.37
N CYS A 272 -3.36 14.15 8.68
CA CYS A 272 -2.78 13.33 9.73
C CYS A 272 -3.82 12.38 10.35
N GLY A 273 -3.36 11.22 10.84
CA GLY A 273 -4.21 10.25 11.51
C GLY A 273 -5.10 9.44 10.55
N PHE A 274 -4.70 9.33 9.29
CA PHE A 274 -5.40 8.47 8.34
C PHE A 274 -5.28 7.00 8.77
N PRO A 275 -6.36 6.18 8.74
CA PRO A 275 -6.34 4.81 9.28
C PRO A 275 -5.67 3.81 8.32
N VAL A 276 -4.46 4.11 7.87
CA VAL A 276 -3.59 3.22 7.08
C VAL A 276 -2.33 2.90 7.87
N GLY A 277 -1.92 1.64 7.89
CA GLY A 277 -0.72 1.16 8.58
C GLY A 277 -0.91 -0.24 9.15
N SER A 278 0.05 -0.71 9.93
CA SER A 278 0.15 -2.11 10.36
C SER A 278 -1.03 -2.62 11.20
N ASN A 279 -1.68 -1.76 12.01
CA ASN A 279 -2.78 -2.16 12.89
C ASN A 279 -4.17 -1.91 12.30
N SER A 280 -4.28 -0.98 11.36
CA SER A 280 -5.52 -0.65 10.66
C SER A 280 -5.17 -0.41 9.19
N CYS A 281 -5.22 -1.46 8.41
CA CYS A 281 -4.79 -1.42 7.01
C CYS A 281 -6.00 -1.28 6.10
N ILE A 282 -6.70 -0.12 6.14
CA ILE A 282 -7.72 0.14 5.12
C ILE A 282 -7.06 0.17 3.74
N PRO A 283 -7.69 -0.42 2.71
CA PRO A 283 -7.06 -0.54 1.41
C PRO A 283 -6.97 0.80 0.69
N LEU A 284 -5.82 1.08 0.08
CA LEU A 284 -5.59 2.21 -0.80
C LEU A 284 -5.17 1.73 -2.19
N ILE A 285 -5.65 2.38 -3.25
CA ILE A 285 -5.29 2.02 -4.63
C ILE A 285 -4.07 2.83 -5.04
N GLU A 286 -2.91 2.21 -5.02
CA GLU A 286 -1.68 2.84 -5.50
C GLU A 286 -1.65 2.90 -7.03
N GLY A 287 -1.07 3.97 -7.54
CA GLY A 287 -1.06 4.27 -8.98
C GLY A 287 -2.34 4.94 -9.48
N ALA A 288 -3.39 5.02 -8.67
CA ALA A 288 -4.65 5.62 -9.07
C ALA A 288 -4.63 7.15 -8.98
N PRO A 289 -5.21 7.85 -9.97
CA PRO A 289 -5.55 9.26 -9.82
C PRO A 289 -6.51 9.46 -8.64
N CYS A 290 -6.20 10.41 -7.80
CA CYS A 290 -7.01 10.72 -6.63
C CYS A 290 -7.03 12.22 -6.33
N SER A 291 -7.97 12.65 -5.49
CA SER A 291 -8.03 13.98 -4.91
C SER A 291 -8.02 13.90 -3.39
N LEU A 292 -7.23 14.76 -2.76
CA LEU A 292 -7.15 14.96 -1.32
C LEU A 292 -7.66 16.37 -0.99
N THR A 293 -8.75 16.46 -0.24
CA THR A 293 -9.28 17.73 0.29
C THR A 293 -9.19 17.70 1.80
N VAL A 294 -8.48 18.66 2.38
CA VAL A 294 -8.33 18.81 3.84
C VAL A 294 -8.99 20.12 4.27
N THR A 295 -9.94 20.02 5.17
CA THR A 295 -10.65 21.16 5.76
C THR A 295 -10.45 21.23 7.27
N SER A 296 -11.02 22.24 7.92
CA SER A 296 -11.05 22.34 9.39
C SER A 296 -11.92 21.26 10.04
N GLU A 297 -12.82 20.62 9.31
CA GLU A 297 -13.75 19.63 9.85
C GLU A 297 -13.32 18.18 9.54
N ASN A 298 -12.83 17.96 8.33
CA ASN A 298 -12.47 16.62 7.86
C ASN A 298 -11.42 16.64 6.74
N SER A 299 -10.90 15.46 6.43
CA SER A 299 -10.10 15.19 5.24
C SER A 299 -10.81 14.17 4.37
N VAL A 300 -10.89 14.41 3.08
CA VAL A 300 -11.56 13.53 2.11
C VAL A 300 -10.55 13.05 1.07
N LEU A 301 -10.43 11.74 0.92
CA LEU A 301 -9.68 11.09 -0.16
C LEU A 301 -10.65 10.39 -1.10
N THR A 302 -10.59 10.72 -2.38
CA THR A 302 -11.45 10.15 -3.43
C THR A 302 -10.60 9.65 -4.59
N PHE A 303 -10.91 8.45 -5.12
CA PHE A 303 -10.26 7.90 -6.30
C PHE A 303 -11.03 8.25 -7.57
N ASN A 304 -10.32 8.65 -8.62
CA ASN A 304 -10.86 9.07 -9.91
C ASN A 304 -10.50 8.02 -10.99
N ILE A 305 -11.14 6.84 -10.92
CA ILE A 305 -10.92 5.74 -11.87
C ILE A 305 -12.16 5.60 -12.76
N GLU A 306 -11.99 5.67 -14.08
CA GLU A 306 -13.06 5.55 -15.04
C GLU A 306 -13.78 4.19 -14.98
N GLY A 307 -15.09 4.19 -15.22
CA GLY A 307 -15.91 2.97 -15.28
C GLY A 307 -16.19 2.29 -13.95
N THR A 308 -16.11 3.03 -12.83
CA THR A 308 -16.33 2.51 -11.48
C THR A 308 -17.58 3.10 -10.82
N GLN A 309 -18.21 2.32 -9.92
CA GLN A 309 -19.23 2.83 -9.02
C GLN A 309 -18.57 3.39 -7.77
N GLN A 310 -18.91 4.61 -7.38
CA GLN A 310 -18.49 5.14 -6.08
C GLN A 310 -19.38 4.55 -4.98
N ALA A 311 -18.74 4.09 -3.91
CA ALA A 311 -19.43 3.51 -2.75
C ALA A 311 -19.95 4.57 -1.79
N CYS A 312 -20.86 4.12 -0.93
CA CYS A 312 -21.25 4.84 0.28
C CYS A 312 -20.04 5.35 1.09
N HIS A 313 -20.21 6.53 1.68
CA HIS A 313 -19.26 7.18 2.56
C HIS A 313 -18.83 6.25 3.69
N ILE A 314 -17.51 6.21 3.93
CA ILE A 314 -16.93 5.54 5.09
C ILE A 314 -16.54 6.65 6.07
N GLU A 315 -17.40 6.87 7.06
CA GLU A 315 -17.12 7.77 8.17
C GLU A 315 -16.49 6.98 9.32
N LYS A 316 -15.41 7.52 9.89
CA LYS A 316 -14.84 7.01 11.13
C LYS A 316 -15.76 7.43 12.28
N THR A 317 -16.62 6.55 12.75
CA THR A 317 -17.34 6.75 14.02
C THR A 317 -16.37 6.61 15.19
N GLU A 318 -16.33 7.60 16.08
CA GLU A 318 -15.40 7.76 17.21
C GLU A 318 -15.40 6.61 18.25
N THR A 319 -16.17 5.55 18.11
CA THR A 319 -16.52 4.68 19.23
C THR A 319 -15.89 3.28 19.24
N THR A 320 -14.95 2.92 18.37
CA THR A 320 -14.50 1.49 18.35
C THR A 320 -12.99 1.26 18.28
N LEU A 321 -12.12 2.23 18.56
CA LEU A 321 -10.67 2.01 18.49
C LEU A 321 -9.91 2.40 19.78
N LEU A 322 -10.49 2.21 20.98
CA LEU A 322 -9.76 2.23 22.25
C LEU A 322 -10.33 1.15 23.18
N LYS A 323 -9.82 -0.06 23.08
CA LYS A 323 -9.60 -0.99 24.20
C LYS A 323 -8.55 -2.01 23.83
#